data_fdb549c1a302350b8608da788df41d19
#
_entry.id   fdb549c1a302350b8608da788df41d19
#
_cell.length_a   1.000
_cell.length_b   1.000
_cell.length_c   1.000
_cell.angle_alpha   90.00
_cell.angle_beta   90.00
_cell.angle_gamma   90.00
#
_symmetry.space_group_name_H-M   'P 1'
#
loop_
_entity.id
_entity.type
_entity.pdbx_description
1 polymer ?
#
loop_
_entity_poly.entity_id
_entity_poly.type
_entity_poly.pdbx_seq_one_letter_code
_entity_poly.pdbx_strand_id
1 'polypeptide(L)'
;MIEMRKLLVGCIAVILMTSCSKKTLDFIIQAPADNTAPTSYTFINKSEGYDTYWWDFGDDQLVSDSVASQRYLLSGNYDVTLKGLKGTKTKEVKRSVTVVAPEKCLVLIETEFGNMMVHLFDETPAHRDNFIKLAESGYYNGLLFHRVINGFMLQGGDPESRGAAPNQSLGTGGPGYTLDAEIKPNIAHVKGALAAARQGDNINPEKKSSGSQFYIVDGKGVTEAQLTQNELRYEIKYPEGVKNLYLRDGGTPFLDQQYTVFGQVIEGLDVIDAIASTPTNRGDRPQEDVSMKVTVIK
;
A
#
# COMPACT_ATOMS: atom_id res chain seq x y z
N MET A 1 41.83 78.25 -47.45
CA MET A 1 40.59 78.22 -46.73
C MET A 1 40.25 76.73 -46.59
N ILE A 2 40.48 76.16 -45.44
CA ILE A 2 40.23 74.73 -45.16
C ILE A 2 39.33 74.74 -43.92
N GLU A 3 38.06 74.31 -44.14
CA GLU A 3 37.08 74.11 -43.04
C GLU A 3 37.39 72.88 -42.24
N MET A 4 37.50 73.03 -40.94
CA MET A 4 37.65 71.94 -39.95
C MET A 4 36.28 71.49 -39.49
N ARG A 5 35.83 70.32 -39.97
CA ARG A 5 34.62 69.61 -39.49
C ARG A 5 34.90 69.05 -38.10
N LYS A 6 34.16 69.45 -37.08
CA LYS A 6 34.13 68.93 -35.75
C LYS A 6 33.29 67.66 -35.74
N LEU A 7 33.92 66.50 -35.44
CA LEU A 7 33.25 65.24 -35.25
C LEU A 7 32.71 65.15 -33.80
N LEU A 8 31.37 65.12 -33.68
CA LEU A 8 30.72 65.00 -32.39
C LEU A 8 30.61 63.47 -32.09
N VAL A 9 31.41 62.95 -31.15
CA VAL A 9 31.31 61.60 -30.65
C VAL A 9 30.21 61.56 -29.59
N GLY A 10 29.03 61.03 -29.98
CA GLY A 10 27.96 60.80 -29.02
C GLY A 10 28.21 59.52 -28.22
N CYS A 11 28.49 59.63 -26.92
CA CYS A 11 28.52 58.54 -25.99
C CYS A 11 27.06 58.02 -25.74
N ILE A 12 26.72 56.89 -26.33
CA ILE A 12 25.51 56.17 -25.96
C ILE A 12 25.77 55.42 -24.65
N ALA A 13 25.29 55.98 -23.55
CA ALA A 13 25.25 55.26 -22.25
C ALA A 13 24.20 54.19 -22.31
N VAL A 14 24.61 52.92 -22.44
CA VAL A 14 23.73 51.75 -22.27
C VAL A 14 23.42 51.63 -20.79
N ILE A 15 22.24 52.10 -20.39
CA ILE A 15 21.70 51.87 -19.05
C ILE A 15 21.27 50.39 -18.99
N LEU A 16 22.09 49.53 -18.42
CA LEU A 16 21.72 48.19 -18.02
C LEU A 16 20.68 48.29 -16.90
N MET A 17 19.41 48.25 -17.28
CA MET A 17 18.33 48.07 -16.32
C MET A 17 18.46 46.68 -15.74
N THR A 18 19.14 46.53 -14.60
CA THR A 18 19.05 45.33 -13.77
C THR A 18 17.65 45.27 -13.18
N SER A 19 16.78 44.54 -13.87
CA SER A 19 15.47 44.18 -13.33
C SER A 19 15.70 43.37 -12.05
N CYS A 20 15.51 44.01 -10.91
CA CYS A 20 15.49 43.33 -9.61
C CYS A 20 14.20 42.52 -9.55
N SER A 21 14.21 41.29 -10.10
CA SER A 21 13.07 40.41 -10.01
C SER A 21 12.75 40.15 -8.54
N LYS A 22 11.53 40.49 -8.15
CA LYS A 22 11.04 40.32 -6.79
C LYS A 22 11.07 38.82 -6.45
N LYS A 23 11.92 38.45 -5.49
CA LYS A 23 12.01 37.07 -5.04
C LYS A 23 10.75 36.72 -4.23
N THR A 24 10.00 35.75 -4.68
CA THR A 24 8.80 35.23 -4.00
C THR A 24 9.00 33.77 -3.72
N LEU A 25 8.85 33.35 -2.48
CA LEU A 25 8.80 31.93 -2.10
C LEU A 25 7.38 31.63 -1.64
N ASP A 26 6.67 30.81 -2.41
CA ASP A 26 5.26 30.50 -2.20
C ASP A 26 4.85 29.19 -2.88
N PHE A 27 3.80 28.54 -2.38
CA PHE A 27 3.21 27.37 -3.00
C PHE A 27 1.70 27.27 -2.74
N ILE A 28 1.00 26.47 -3.55
CA ILE A 28 -0.42 26.17 -3.39
C ILE A 28 -0.56 24.71 -3.00
N ILE A 29 -1.48 24.43 -2.09
CA ILE A 29 -1.93 23.08 -1.71
C ILE A 29 -3.23 22.81 -2.45
N GLN A 30 -3.25 21.75 -3.26
CA GLN A 30 -4.47 21.16 -3.78
C GLN A 30 -4.87 20.01 -2.87
N ALA A 31 -5.86 20.27 -2.02
CA ALA A 31 -6.39 19.24 -1.13
C ALA A 31 -7.21 18.22 -1.91
N PRO A 32 -7.20 16.94 -1.48
CA PRO A 32 -8.11 15.92 -2.00
C PRO A 32 -9.57 16.24 -1.63
N ALA A 33 -10.52 15.58 -2.30
CA ALA A 33 -11.94 15.68 -1.95
C ALA A 33 -12.25 15.07 -0.56
N ASP A 34 -11.47 14.05 -0.17
CA ASP A 34 -11.50 13.40 1.15
C ASP A 34 -10.07 13.38 1.71
N ASN A 35 -9.89 13.93 2.90
CA ASN A 35 -8.60 13.97 3.59
C ASN A 35 -8.42 12.82 4.60
N THR A 36 -9.21 11.76 4.49
CA THR A 36 -9.07 10.54 5.31
C THR A 36 -7.89 9.69 4.81
N ALA A 37 -7.05 9.22 5.71
CA ALA A 37 -5.93 8.34 5.37
C ALA A 37 -6.43 6.99 4.78
N PRO A 38 -5.75 6.44 3.73
CA PRO A 38 -4.64 7.04 2.99
C PRO A 38 -5.11 8.09 1.98
N THR A 39 -4.46 9.24 1.94
CA THR A 39 -4.87 10.33 1.05
C THR A 39 -3.67 11.02 0.41
N SER A 40 -3.88 11.66 -0.74
CA SER A 40 -2.81 12.34 -1.48
C SER A 40 -3.11 13.82 -1.65
N TYR A 41 -2.10 14.65 -1.34
CA TYR A 41 -2.12 16.08 -1.59
C TYR A 41 -1.19 16.40 -2.75
N THR A 42 -1.55 17.40 -3.55
CA THR A 42 -0.66 17.94 -4.59
C THR A 42 -0.19 19.34 -4.19
N PHE A 43 1.11 19.56 -4.30
CA PHE A 43 1.78 20.82 -3.95
C PHE A 43 2.37 21.46 -5.21
N ILE A 44 2.00 22.72 -5.48
CA ILE A 44 2.41 23.44 -6.68
C ILE A 44 3.30 24.61 -6.25
N ASN A 45 4.57 24.58 -6.63
CA ASN A 45 5.51 25.66 -6.42
C ASN A 45 5.10 26.89 -7.26
N LYS A 46 4.91 28.03 -6.60
CA LYS A 46 4.62 29.35 -7.20
C LYS A 46 5.75 30.36 -6.99
N SER A 47 6.90 29.85 -6.59
CA SER A 47 8.06 30.69 -6.27
C SER A 47 8.79 31.18 -7.50
N GLU A 48 9.42 32.35 -7.37
CA GLU A 48 10.26 32.98 -8.41
C GLU A 48 11.57 33.48 -7.82
N GLY A 49 12.64 33.45 -8.61
CA GLY A 49 13.91 34.09 -8.32
C GLY A 49 14.87 33.29 -7.44
N TYR A 50 14.69 32.01 -7.24
CA TYR A 50 15.61 31.08 -6.58
C TYR A 50 16.29 30.16 -7.60
N ASP A 51 17.45 29.60 -7.23
CA ASP A 51 18.26 28.75 -8.10
C ASP A 51 17.78 27.29 -8.05
N THR A 52 17.38 26.82 -6.86
CA THR A 52 16.84 25.49 -6.63
C THR A 52 15.76 25.51 -5.57
N TYR A 53 14.90 24.49 -5.60
CA TYR A 53 13.81 24.28 -4.64
C TYR A 53 13.82 22.84 -4.17
N TRP A 54 13.34 22.59 -2.93
CA TRP A 54 13.03 21.24 -2.45
C TRP A 54 11.90 21.29 -1.42
N TRP A 55 11.14 20.20 -1.39
CA TRP A 55 10.04 19.97 -0.48
C TRP A 55 10.46 19.09 0.68
N ASP A 56 9.86 19.35 1.83
CA ASP A 56 9.85 18.53 3.02
C ASP A 56 8.37 18.42 3.41
N PHE A 57 7.84 17.20 3.36
CA PHE A 57 6.40 16.96 3.56
C PHE A 57 6.04 16.63 5.02
N GLY A 58 7.01 16.69 5.94
CA GLY A 58 6.81 16.37 7.36
C GLY A 58 6.74 14.87 7.63
N ASP A 59 7.24 14.05 6.70
CA ASP A 59 7.32 12.59 6.76
C ASP A 59 8.72 12.08 6.39
N ASP A 60 9.75 12.90 6.61
CA ASP A 60 11.18 12.63 6.33
C ASP A 60 11.53 12.43 4.82
N GLN A 61 10.63 12.76 3.89
CA GLN A 61 10.90 12.70 2.47
C GLN A 61 11.23 14.07 1.89
N LEU A 62 12.23 14.12 0.99
CA LEU A 62 12.66 15.33 0.30
C LEU A 62 12.52 15.14 -1.21
N VAL A 63 11.84 16.09 -1.88
CA VAL A 63 11.57 16.07 -3.33
C VAL A 63 11.91 17.44 -3.93
N SER A 64 12.41 17.48 -5.18
CA SER A 64 12.83 18.70 -5.87
C SER A 64 11.94 19.13 -7.05
N ASP A 65 10.79 18.53 -7.23
CA ASP A 65 9.89 18.79 -8.36
C ASP A 65 9.13 20.11 -8.22
N SER A 66 8.77 20.73 -9.35
CA SER A 66 7.95 21.96 -9.37
C SER A 66 6.48 21.69 -9.00
N VAL A 67 6.00 20.49 -9.27
CA VAL A 67 4.71 19.95 -8.81
C VAL A 67 5.02 18.63 -8.13
N ALA A 68 4.71 18.50 -6.86
CA ALA A 68 4.95 17.31 -6.07
C ALA A 68 3.63 16.75 -5.55
N SER A 69 3.51 15.43 -5.50
CA SER A 69 2.38 14.73 -4.89
C SER A 69 2.89 13.88 -3.73
N GLN A 70 2.28 14.01 -2.56
CA GLN A 70 2.60 13.22 -1.38
C GLN A 70 1.39 12.45 -0.91
N ARG A 71 1.56 11.14 -0.72
CA ARG A 71 0.54 10.25 -0.15
C ARG A 71 0.83 10.05 1.34
N TYR A 72 -0.08 10.50 2.19
CA TYR A 72 -0.03 10.29 3.63
C TYR A 72 -0.81 9.04 4.01
N LEU A 73 -0.13 8.09 4.65
CA LEU A 73 -0.71 6.82 5.09
C LEU A 73 -1.29 6.91 6.51
N LEU A 74 -0.76 7.80 7.34
CA LEU A 74 -1.19 7.97 8.73
C LEU A 74 -1.96 9.27 8.90
N SER A 75 -2.91 9.28 9.82
CA SER A 75 -3.58 10.51 10.25
C SER A 75 -2.61 11.40 11.04
N GLY A 76 -2.86 12.70 10.99
CA GLY A 76 -2.02 13.66 11.71
C GLY A 76 -2.01 15.04 11.07
N ASN A 77 -1.25 15.94 11.68
CA ASN A 77 -0.94 17.25 11.12
C ASN A 77 0.49 17.25 10.59
N TYR A 78 0.65 17.49 9.30
CA TYR A 78 1.94 17.49 8.62
C TYR A 78 2.31 18.91 8.23
N ASP A 79 3.51 19.33 8.63
CA ASP A 79 4.06 20.63 8.28
C ASP A 79 4.83 20.51 6.97
N VAL A 80 4.22 20.95 5.88
CA VAL A 80 4.83 20.95 4.55
C VAL A 80 5.67 22.21 4.38
N THR A 81 6.94 22.05 4.08
CA THR A 81 7.89 23.14 3.91
C THR A 81 8.47 23.15 2.49
N LEU A 82 8.33 24.27 1.80
CA LEU A 82 9.09 24.54 0.57
C LEU A 82 10.31 25.38 0.91
N LYS A 83 11.49 24.91 0.55
CA LYS A 83 12.76 25.58 0.71
C LYS A 83 13.28 26.05 -0.65
N GLY A 84 13.75 27.30 -0.74
CA GLY A 84 14.37 27.89 -1.92
C GLY A 84 15.78 28.35 -1.63
N LEU A 85 16.76 27.97 -2.48
CA LEU A 85 18.15 28.38 -2.40
C LEU A 85 18.46 29.46 -3.42
N LYS A 86 19.14 30.52 -3.00
CA LYS A 86 19.72 31.54 -3.89
C LYS A 86 21.16 31.87 -3.48
N GLY A 87 22.13 31.44 -4.31
CA GLY A 87 23.53 31.46 -3.94
C GLY A 87 23.78 30.63 -2.70
N THR A 88 24.18 31.23 -1.58
CA THR A 88 24.39 30.55 -0.28
C THR A 88 23.24 30.74 0.72
N LYS A 89 22.18 31.46 0.33
CA LYS A 89 21.07 31.80 1.24
C LYS A 89 19.84 30.91 0.99
N THR A 90 19.38 30.22 2.01
CA THR A 90 18.14 29.47 2.00
C THR A 90 17.03 30.29 2.64
N LYS A 91 15.83 30.22 2.07
CA LYS A 91 14.57 30.63 2.69
C LYS A 91 13.58 29.48 2.67
N GLU A 92 12.62 29.55 3.55
CA GLU A 92 11.54 28.53 3.65
C GLU A 92 10.19 29.20 3.82
N VAL A 93 9.16 28.51 3.34
CA VAL A 93 7.75 28.80 3.60
C VAL A 93 7.07 27.51 4.02
N LYS A 94 6.24 27.58 5.08
CA LYS A 94 5.60 26.42 5.70
C LYS A 94 4.08 26.58 5.66
N ARG A 95 3.38 25.45 5.42
CA ARG A 95 1.93 25.28 5.55
C ARG A 95 1.62 23.91 6.09
N SER A 96 0.56 23.80 6.87
CA SER A 96 0.14 22.51 7.44
C SER A 96 -1.00 21.91 6.64
N VAL A 97 -1.01 20.58 6.54
CA VAL A 97 -2.14 19.77 6.08
C VAL A 97 -2.60 18.85 7.20
N THR A 98 -3.90 18.62 7.29
CA THR A 98 -4.49 17.70 8.26
C THR A 98 -5.03 16.48 7.53
N VAL A 99 -4.60 15.29 7.97
CA VAL A 99 -5.07 14.00 7.51
C VAL A 99 -5.88 13.36 8.62
N VAL A 100 -7.10 12.92 8.33
CA VAL A 100 -8.04 12.32 9.28
C VAL A 100 -7.85 10.81 9.31
N ALA A 101 -8.05 10.19 10.47
CA ALA A 101 -7.99 8.73 10.59
C ALA A 101 -9.17 8.06 9.87
N PRO A 102 -8.95 6.89 9.21
CA PRO A 102 -10.04 6.15 8.60
C PRO A 102 -10.97 5.54 9.66
N GLU A 103 -12.27 5.47 9.33
CA GLU A 103 -13.25 4.76 10.19
C GLU A 103 -13.05 3.24 10.14
N LYS A 104 -12.51 2.73 9.02
CA LYS A 104 -12.25 1.30 8.81
C LYS A 104 -10.83 0.92 9.21
N CYS A 105 -10.67 -0.28 9.74
CA CYS A 105 -9.34 -0.83 10.00
C CYS A 105 -8.64 -1.17 8.67
N LEU A 106 -7.67 -0.36 8.29
CA LEU A 106 -6.90 -0.53 7.05
C LEU A 106 -5.46 -0.91 7.34
N VAL A 107 -4.90 -1.77 6.50
CA VAL A 107 -3.47 -2.09 6.48
C VAL A 107 -2.93 -2.01 5.06
N LEU A 108 -1.69 -1.57 4.92
CA LEU A 108 -0.93 -1.58 3.68
C LEU A 108 0.07 -2.73 3.72
N ILE A 109 0.03 -3.60 2.70
CA ILE A 109 1.05 -4.62 2.45
C ILE A 109 1.89 -4.13 1.26
N GLU A 110 3.16 -3.82 1.54
CA GLU A 110 4.12 -3.33 0.56
C GLU A 110 4.98 -4.49 0.08
N THR A 111 5.19 -4.60 -1.23
CA THR A 111 6.05 -5.58 -1.88
C THR A 111 6.83 -4.93 -3.02
N GLU A 112 7.85 -5.61 -3.56
CA GLU A 112 8.55 -5.18 -4.77
C GLU A 112 7.66 -5.15 -6.03
N PHE A 113 6.51 -5.85 -6.03
CA PHE A 113 5.53 -5.84 -7.12
C PHE A 113 4.52 -4.70 -7.01
N GLY A 114 4.50 -3.97 -5.90
CA GLY A 114 3.56 -2.91 -5.60
C GLY A 114 2.90 -3.08 -4.24
N ASN A 115 1.89 -2.27 -4.00
CA ASN A 115 1.23 -2.16 -2.71
C ASN A 115 -0.20 -2.70 -2.79
N MET A 116 -0.62 -3.41 -1.74
CA MET A 116 -2.00 -3.87 -1.55
C MET A 116 -2.60 -3.19 -0.33
N MET A 117 -3.71 -2.46 -0.49
CA MET A 117 -4.49 -1.92 0.63
C MET A 117 -5.54 -2.93 1.04
N VAL A 118 -5.57 -3.30 2.31
CA VAL A 118 -6.48 -4.31 2.87
C VAL A 118 -7.39 -3.68 3.91
N HIS A 119 -8.69 -3.86 3.75
CA HIS A 119 -9.68 -3.61 4.79
C HIS A 119 -9.82 -4.85 5.68
N LEU A 120 -9.59 -4.72 6.98
CA LEU A 120 -9.80 -5.79 7.96
C LEU A 120 -11.22 -5.73 8.51
N PHE A 121 -11.85 -6.89 8.69
CA PHE A 121 -13.27 -7.00 9.02
C PHE A 121 -13.54 -6.93 10.53
N ASP A 122 -14.55 -6.16 10.92
CA ASP A 122 -15.02 -6.05 12.31
C ASP A 122 -15.74 -7.32 12.78
N GLU A 123 -16.27 -8.11 11.86
CA GLU A 123 -16.96 -9.39 12.14
C GLU A 123 -16.02 -10.50 12.60
N THR A 124 -14.71 -10.32 12.45
CA THR A 124 -13.66 -11.27 12.85
C THR A 124 -12.63 -10.60 13.76
N PRO A 125 -13.06 -10.07 14.93
CA PRO A 125 -12.25 -9.17 15.75
C PRO A 125 -10.98 -9.81 16.30
N ALA A 126 -10.99 -11.11 16.64
CA ALA A 126 -9.79 -11.76 17.17
C ALA A 126 -8.68 -11.84 16.11
N HIS A 127 -9.01 -12.15 14.85
CA HIS A 127 -8.05 -12.18 13.75
C HIS A 127 -7.61 -10.77 13.36
N ARG A 128 -8.56 -9.82 13.25
CA ARG A 128 -8.27 -8.40 12.97
C ARG A 128 -7.26 -7.83 13.97
N ASP A 129 -7.59 -7.90 15.27
CA ASP A 129 -6.80 -7.27 16.32
C ASP A 129 -5.43 -7.93 16.47
N ASN A 130 -5.36 -9.27 16.30
CA ASN A 130 -4.10 -10.00 16.27
C ASN A 130 -3.22 -9.58 15.08
N PHE A 131 -3.80 -9.46 13.88
CA PHE A 131 -3.05 -9.04 12.70
C PHE A 131 -2.51 -7.61 12.86
N ILE A 132 -3.33 -6.69 13.38
CA ILE A 132 -2.92 -5.31 13.71
C ILE A 132 -1.76 -5.32 14.71
N LYS A 133 -1.88 -6.05 15.82
CA LYS A 133 -0.83 -6.18 16.84
C LYS A 133 0.50 -6.65 16.26
N LEU A 134 0.47 -7.67 15.40
CA LEU A 134 1.68 -8.20 14.76
C LEU A 134 2.26 -7.20 13.75
N ALA A 135 1.42 -6.53 12.96
CA ALA A 135 1.86 -5.51 12.03
C ALA A 135 2.52 -4.31 12.74
N GLU A 136 1.90 -3.80 13.82
CA GLU A 136 2.45 -2.70 14.63
C GLU A 136 3.78 -3.04 15.30
N SER A 137 3.98 -4.31 15.68
CA SER A 137 5.26 -4.78 16.23
C SER A 137 6.35 -4.98 15.16
N GLY A 138 6.03 -4.78 13.87
CA GLY A 138 6.93 -5.05 12.75
C GLY A 138 7.17 -6.55 12.50
N TYR A 139 6.33 -7.43 13.06
CA TYR A 139 6.49 -8.88 12.95
C TYR A 139 6.56 -9.36 11.49
N TYR A 140 5.75 -8.79 10.61
CA TYR A 140 5.68 -9.17 9.20
C TYR A 140 6.80 -8.60 8.33
N ASN A 141 7.57 -7.59 8.82
CA ASN A 141 8.56 -6.91 7.99
C ASN A 141 9.71 -7.85 7.59
N GLY A 142 9.91 -7.99 6.27
CA GLY A 142 10.91 -8.88 5.68
C GLY A 142 10.54 -10.37 5.70
N LEU A 143 9.29 -10.73 6.07
CA LEU A 143 8.77 -12.07 5.84
C LEU A 143 8.41 -12.24 4.36
N LEU A 144 8.39 -13.49 3.89
CA LEU A 144 8.15 -13.84 2.50
C LEU A 144 6.72 -14.35 2.27
N PHE A 145 6.23 -14.13 1.07
CA PHE A 145 5.21 -14.99 0.48
C PHE A 145 5.89 -16.32 0.10
N HIS A 146 5.98 -17.21 1.05
CA HIS A 146 6.76 -18.44 0.97
C HIS A 146 6.10 -19.55 0.17
N ARG A 147 4.80 -19.41 -0.16
CA ARG A 147 4.04 -20.33 -1.00
C ARG A 147 3.09 -19.55 -1.89
N VAL A 148 3.26 -19.68 -3.19
CA VAL A 148 2.49 -18.98 -4.23
C VAL A 148 2.00 -19.98 -5.25
N ILE A 149 0.68 -20.05 -5.44
CA ILE A 149 0.05 -20.93 -6.44
C ILE A 149 -0.86 -20.08 -7.31
N ASN A 150 -0.51 -19.93 -8.57
CA ASN A 150 -1.29 -19.21 -9.57
C ASN A 150 -2.72 -19.77 -9.68
N GLY A 151 -3.70 -18.90 -9.67
CA GLY A 151 -5.12 -19.24 -9.67
C GLY A 151 -5.61 -19.85 -8.37
N PHE A 152 -4.83 -19.71 -7.26
CA PHE A 152 -5.22 -20.16 -5.93
C PHE A 152 -4.96 -19.09 -4.88
N MET A 153 -3.71 -18.93 -4.39
CA MET A 153 -3.42 -18.00 -3.29
C MET A 153 -1.93 -17.66 -3.17
N LEU A 154 -1.64 -16.59 -2.43
CA LEU A 154 -0.34 -16.16 -1.96
C LEU A 154 -0.28 -16.35 -0.44
N GLN A 155 0.54 -17.26 0.08
CA GLN A 155 0.64 -17.53 1.52
C GLN A 155 1.93 -16.97 2.11
N GLY A 156 1.80 -16.27 3.24
CA GLY A 156 2.89 -15.66 3.99
C GLY A 156 2.71 -15.73 5.50
N GLY A 157 3.52 -14.96 6.24
CA GLY A 157 3.39 -14.83 7.70
C GLY A 157 4.11 -15.88 8.51
N ASP A 158 4.96 -16.72 7.90
CA ASP A 158 5.86 -17.63 8.59
C ASP A 158 7.12 -16.86 9.06
N PRO A 159 7.39 -16.75 10.36
CA PRO A 159 8.56 -16.02 10.86
C PRO A 159 9.90 -16.65 10.44
N GLU A 160 9.93 -17.96 10.13
CA GLU A 160 11.12 -18.65 9.66
C GLU A 160 11.47 -18.28 8.20
N SER A 161 10.58 -17.57 7.50
CA SER A 161 10.83 -17.11 6.14
C SER A 161 11.76 -15.90 6.06
N ARG A 162 12.00 -15.18 7.19
CA ARG A 162 12.88 -14.02 7.19
C ARG A 162 14.34 -14.43 6.95
N GLY A 163 14.86 -14.06 5.77
CA GLY A 163 16.24 -14.41 5.36
C GLY A 163 16.45 -15.91 5.14
N ALA A 164 15.38 -16.66 4.87
CA ALA A 164 15.42 -18.10 4.67
C ALA A 164 16.26 -18.50 3.46
N ALA A 165 17.12 -19.52 3.63
CA ALA A 165 17.88 -20.08 2.52
C ALA A 165 16.94 -20.63 1.41
N PRO A 166 17.36 -20.63 0.12
CA PRO A 166 16.50 -21.01 -1.01
C PRO A 166 15.85 -22.40 -0.89
N ASN A 167 16.51 -23.34 -0.21
CA ASN A 167 16.03 -24.71 -0.03
C ASN A 167 15.43 -24.98 1.36
N GLN A 168 15.26 -23.96 2.18
CA GLN A 168 14.67 -24.11 3.51
C GLN A 168 13.18 -24.44 3.39
N SER A 169 12.74 -25.47 4.13
CA SER A 169 11.31 -25.78 4.27
C SER A 169 10.64 -24.71 5.13
N LEU A 170 9.53 -24.16 4.63
CA LEU A 170 8.76 -23.09 5.28
C LEU A 170 7.29 -23.52 5.42
N GLY A 171 6.52 -22.73 6.17
CA GLY A 171 5.08 -22.94 6.36
C GLY A 171 4.71 -23.64 7.68
N THR A 172 5.67 -23.89 8.58
CA THR A 172 5.43 -24.50 9.88
C THR A 172 5.62 -23.56 11.06
N GLY A 173 6.27 -22.41 10.85
CA GLY A 173 6.54 -21.41 11.87
C GLY A 173 5.31 -20.61 12.28
N GLY A 174 5.40 -19.97 13.45
CA GLY A 174 4.33 -19.12 13.99
C GLY A 174 4.75 -18.41 15.28
N PRO A 175 3.86 -17.59 15.86
CA PRO A 175 4.15 -16.79 17.04
C PRO A 175 4.05 -17.58 18.36
N GLY A 176 3.86 -18.91 18.31
CA GLY A 176 3.73 -19.77 19.48
C GLY A 176 2.30 -19.93 20.01
N TYR A 177 1.30 -19.45 19.28
CA TYR A 177 -0.12 -19.59 19.61
C TYR A 177 -1.00 -19.73 18.36
N THR A 178 -2.23 -20.17 18.57
CA THR A 178 -3.29 -20.25 17.55
C THR A 178 -4.47 -19.38 17.96
N LEU A 179 -5.35 -19.08 17.00
CA LEU A 179 -6.60 -18.36 17.22
C LEU A 179 -7.78 -19.31 17.01
N ASP A 180 -8.83 -19.16 17.80
CA ASP A 180 -10.08 -19.85 17.55
C ASP A 180 -10.71 -19.37 16.24
N ALA A 181 -11.33 -20.26 15.48
CA ALA A 181 -11.90 -19.92 14.17
C ALA A 181 -13.07 -18.93 14.29
N GLU A 182 -13.05 -17.89 13.45
CA GLU A 182 -14.14 -16.91 13.30
C GLU A 182 -14.80 -17.01 11.92
N ILE A 183 -15.21 -18.23 11.55
CA ILE A 183 -15.82 -18.50 10.24
C ILE A 183 -17.23 -17.92 10.18
N LYS A 184 -17.50 -17.09 9.16
CA LYS A 184 -18.78 -16.40 8.98
C LYS A 184 -19.43 -16.80 7.64
N PRO A 185 -20.74 -17.15 7.64
CA PRO A 185 -21.44 -17.62 6.43
C PRO A 185 -21.53 -16.57 5.30
N ASN A 186 -21.48 -15.30 5.65
CA ASN A 186 -21.59 -14.17 4.72
C ASN A 186 -20.25 -13.61 4.26
N ILE A 187 -19.13 -14.18 4.72
CA ILE A 187 -17.78 -13.79 4.34
C ILE A 187 -17.14 -14.96 3.58
N ALA A 188 -16.58 -14.67 2.41
CA ALA A 188 -16.20 -15.67 1.45
C ALA A 188 -14.82 -15.44 0.84
N HIS A 189 -14.23 -16.47 0.23
CA HIS A 189 -12.90 -16.45 -0.39
C HIS A 189 -12.95 -15.92 -1.83
N VAL A 190 -13.52 -14.73 -2.01
CA VAL A 190 -13.45 -14.02 -3.31
C VAL A 190 -12.01 -13.59 -3.59
N LYS A 191 -11.67 -13.23 -4.84
CA LYS A 191 -10.35 -12.68 -5.18
C LYS A 191 -10.00 -11.51 -4.25
N GLY A 192 -8.78 -11.53 -3.72
CA GLY A 192 -8.30 -10.53 -2.77
C GLY A 192 -8.72 -10.76 -1.31
N ALA A 193 -9.49 -11.80 -0.99
CA ALA A 193 -9.81 -12.13 0.40
C ALA A 193 -8.52 -12.45 1.17
N LEU A 194 -8.37 -11.85 2.38
CA LEU A 194 -7.30 -12.14 3.34
C LEU A 194 -7.83 -13.15 4.36
N ALA A 195 -7.23 -14.34 4.40
CA ALA A 195 -7.68 -15.43 5.24
C ALA A 195 -6.54 -16.04 6.06
N ALA A 196 -6.87 -16.59 7.23
CA ALA A 196 -5.91 -17.22 8.11
C ALA A 196 -5.57 -18.64 7.64
N ALA A 197 -4.28 -18.96 7.54
CA ALA A 197 -3.83 -20.33 7.32
C ALA A 197 -4.06 -21.19 8.57
N ARG A 198 -4.17 -22.50 8.39
CA ARG A 198 -4.30 -23.47 9.47
C ARG A 198 -3.79 -24.84 9.09
N GLN A 199 -3.56 -25.69 10.09
CA GLN A 199 -3.27 -27.10 9.89
C GLN A 199 -4.51 -27.88 9.43
N GLY A 200 -4.29 -29.01 8.78
CA GLY A 200 -5.37 -29.86 8.28
C GLY A 200 -6.20 -30.51 9.40
N ASP A 201 -7.46 -30.88 9.07
CA ASP A 201 -8.46 -31.34 10.03
C ASP A 201 -8.03 -32.57 10.84
N ASN A 202 -7.14 -33.42 10.30
CA ASN A 202 -6.63 -34.61 11.00
C ASN A 202 -5.88 -34.30 12.30
N ILE A 203 -5.25 -33.15 12.37
CA ILE A 203 -4.46 -32.68 13.53
C ILE A 203 -5.06 -31.42 14.16
N ASN A 204 -6.01 -30.80 13.52
CA ASN A 204 -6.68 -29.58 13.96
C ASN A 204 -8.19 -29.63 13.68
N PRO A 205 -8.93 -30.54 14.33
CA PRO A 205 -10.38 -30.71 14.12
C PRO A 205 -11.18 -29.46 14.54
N GLU A 206 -10.66 -28.65 15.45
CA GLU A 206 -11.26 -27.38 15.88
C GLU A 206 -11.08 -26.25 14.87
N LYS A 207 -10.36 -26.48 13.77
CA LYS A 207 -10.07 -25.48 12.72
C LYS A 207 -9.40 -24.21 13.23
N LYS A 208 -8.62 -24.30 14.33
CA LYS A 208 -7.88 -23.15 14.86
C LYS A 208 -6.92 -22.59 13.81
N SER A 209 -6.92 -21.29 13.70
CA SER A 209 -6.06 -20.55 12.77
C SER A 209 -4.63 -20.44 13.30
N SER A 210 -3.65 -20.40 12.40
CA SER A 210 -2.28 -19.95 12.75
C SER A 210 -2.33 -18.54 13.35
N GLY A 211 -1.50 -18.31 14.36
CA GLY A 211 -1.41 -16.98 14.97
C GLY A 211 -0.76 -15.91 14.07
N SER A 212 -0.06 -16.30 12.98
CA SER A 212 0.57 -15.32 12.08
C SER A 212 0.46 -15.67 10.59
N GLN A 213 0.36 -16.94 10.22
CA GLN A 213 0.30 -17.29 8.80
C GLN A 213 -1.08 -16.97 8.21
N PHE A 214 -1.05 -16.33 7.06
CA PHE A 214 -2.22 -15.92 6.30
C PHE A 214 -2.03 -16.21 4.81
N TYR A 215 -3.11 -16.12 4.05
CA TYR A 215 -3.03 -16.11 2.59
C TYR A 215 -3.99 -15.07 1.99
N ILE A 216 -3.61 -14.59 0.81
CA ILE A 216 -4.43 -13.72 -0.02
C ILE A 216 -4.91 -14.54 -1.22
N VAL A 217 -6.20 -14.54 -1.47
CA VAL A 217 -6.81 -15.31 -2.56
C VAL A 217 -6.48 -14.65 -3.90
N ASP A 218 -5.83 -15.40 -4.79
CA ASP A 218 -5.75 -15.09 -6.21
C ASP A 218 -6.98 -15.63 -6.95
N GLY A 219 -7.23 -16.94 -6.78
CA GLY A 219 -8.43 -17.59 -7.28
C GLY A 219 -8.48 -17.76 -8.79
N LYS A 220 -9.58 -18.39 -9.25
CA LYS A 220 -9.94 -18.57 -10.66
C LYS A 220 -11.36 -18.12 -10.90
N GLY A 221 -11.74 -18.00 -12.18
CA GLY A 221 -13.14 -17.77 -12.53
C GLY A 221 -14.09 -18.80 -11.89
N VAL A 222 -15.18 -18.32 -11.35
CA VAL A 222 -16.19 -19.12 -10.63
C VAL A 222 -17.50 -19.06 -11.40
N THR A 223 -18.23 -20.20 -11.43
CA THR A 223 -19.53 -20.32 -12.09
C THR A 223 -20.66 -20.38 -11.06
N GLU A 224 -21.88 -20.01 -11.46
CA GLU A 224 -23.07 -20.15 -10.60
C GLU A 224 -23.29 -21.61 -10.14
N ALA A 225 -23.01 -22.58 -11.00
CA ALA A 225 -23.13 -24.00 -10.66
C ALA A 225 -22.20 -24.39 -9.50
N GLN A 226 -20.96 -23.87 -9.48
CA GLN A 226 -20.02 -24.10 -8.37
C GLN A 226 -20.51 -23.46 -7.07
N LEU A 227 -21.05 -22.24 -7.13
CA LEU A 227 -21.63 -21.58 -5.95
C LEU A 227 -22.84 -22.34 -5.42
N THR A 228 -23.75 -22.77 -6.29
CA THR A 228 -24.92 -23.59 -5.91
C THR A 228 -24.48 -24.90 -5.27
N GLN A 229 -23.45 -25.56 -5.81
CA GLN A 229 -22.91 -26.81 -5.22
C GLN A 229 -22.34 -26.56 -3.82
N ASN A 230 -21.66 -25.44 -3.60
CA ASN A 230 -21.14 -25.06 -2.28
C ASN A 230 -22.29 -24.71 -1.30
N GLU A 231 -23.31 -23.97 -1.76
CA GLU A 231 -24.50 -23.70 -0.94
C GLU A 231 -25.14 -24.99 -0.42
N LEU A 232 -25.27 -26.00 -1.28
CA LEU A 232 -25.80 -27.32 -0.90
C LEU A 232 -24.86 -28.09 0.05
N ARG A 233 -23.54 -28.05 -0.22
CA ARG A 233 -22.55 -28.78 0.57
C ARG A 233 -22.40 -28.26 1.99
N TYR A 234 -22.47 -26.96 2.19
CA TYR A 234 -22.23 -26.30 3.48
C TYR A 234 -23.53 -25.81 4.14
N GLU A 235 -24.69 -26.07 3.52
CA GLU A 235 -26.00 -25.61 4.00
C GLU A 235 -26.09 -24.11 4.23
N ILE A 236 -25.48 -23.33 3.34
CA ILE A 236 -25.42 -21.85 3.39
C ILE A 236 -26.18 -21.25 2.21
N LYS A 237 -26.39 -19.95 2.30
CA LYS A 237 -26.81 -19.09 1.18
C LYS A 237 -25.81 -17.95 1.03
N TYR A 238 -25.19 -17.84 -0.14
CA TYR A 238 -24.37 -16.69 -0.45
C TYR A 238 -25.26 -15.45 -0.61
N PRO A 239 -24.92 -14.31 0.06
CA PRO A 239 -25.51 -13.03 -0.29
C PRO A 239 -25.30 -12.70 -1.77
N GLU A 240 -26.27 -12.03 -2.39
CA GLU A 240 -26.20 -11.69 -3.82
C GLU A 240 -24.93 -10.91 -4.17
N GLY A 241 -24.50 -9.98 -3.29
CA GLY A 241 -23.26 -9.23 -3.46
C GLY A 241 -22.03 -10.13 -3.52
N VAL A 242 -21.97 -11.20 -2.71
CA VAL A 242 -20.86 -12.17 -2.71
C VAL A 242 -20.87 -13.01 -3.98
N LYS A 243 -22.06 -13.45 -4.46
CA LYS A 243 -22.18 -14.17 -5.74
C LYS A 243 -21.66 -13.31 -6.90
N ASN A 244 -22.06 -12.03 -6.94
CA ASN A 244 -21.63 -11.11 -7.97
C ASN A 244 -20.11 -10.88 -7.95
N LEU A 245 -19.48 -10.82 -6.77
CA LEU A 245 -18.01 -10.76 -6.64
C LEU A 245 -17.34 -12.02 -7.19
N TYR A 246 -17.82 -13.22 -6.82
CA TYR A 246 -17.29 -14.47 -7.34
C TYR A 246 -17.40 -14.59 -8.87
N LEU A 247 -18.56 -14.19 -9.43
CA LEU A 247 -18.80 -14.28 -10.87
C LEU A 247 -17.97 -13.25 -11.66
N ARG A 248 -17.67 -12.10 -11.06
CA ARG A 248 -16.88 -11.03 -11.69
C ARG A 248 -15.39 -11.26 -11.56
N ASP A 249 -14.92 -11.52 -10.34
CA ASP A 249 -13.50 -11.48 -9.96
C ASP A 249 -12.91 -12.87 -9.71
N GLY A 250 -13.76 -13.88 -9.55
CA GLY A 250 -13.33 -15.23 -9.20
C GLY A 250 -13.07 -15.43 -7.71
N GLY A 251 -12.36 -16.50 -7.39
CA GLY A 251 -12.00 -16.86 -6.02
C GLY A 251 -11.84 -18.34 -5.80
N THR A 252 -11.94 -18.77 -4.53
CA THR A 252 -11.75 -20.16 -4.10
C THR A 252 -12.91 -20.63 -3.21
N PRO A 253 -14.14 -20.73 -3.74
CA PRO A 253 -15.34 -21.02 -2.94
C PRO A 253 -15.28 -22.36 -2.18
N PHE A 254 -14.43 -23.31 -2.59
CA PHE A 254 -14.23 -24.57 -1.89
C PHE A 254 -13.56 -24.44 -0.51
N LEU A 255 -13.00 -23.26 -0.18
CA LEU A 255 -12.43 -22.93 1.14
C LEU A 255 -13.45 -22.30 2.08
N ASP A 256 -14.61 -21.90 1.58
CA ASP A 256 -15.65 -21.29 2.39
C ASP A 256 -16.12 -22.25 3.50
N GLN A 257 -16.44 -21.72 4.67
CA GLN A 257 -16.79 -22.48 5.88
C GLN A 257 -15.66 -23.39 6.41
N GLN A 258 -14.44 -23.29 5.86
CA GLN A 258 -13.29 -24.07 6.29
C GLN A 258 -12.18 -23.22 6.92
N TYR A 259 -12.08 -21.93 6.55
CA TYR A 259 -11.06 -21.01 7.01
C TYR A 259 -11.68 -19.67 7.40
N THR A 260 -11.05 -18.96 8.34
CA THR A 260 -11.46 -17.60 8.70
C THR A 260 -10.95 -16.62 7.67
N VAL A 261 -11.84 -15.94 6.96
CA VAL A 261 -11.53 -14.73 6.18
C VAL A 261 -11.72 -13.53 7.09
N PHE A 262 -10.70 -12.69 7.20
CA PHE A 262 -10.70 -11.55 8.13
C PHE A 262 -10.38 -10.21 7.49
N GLY A 263 -10.29 -10.17 6.16
CA GLY A 263 -10.09 -8.93 5.41
C GLY A 263 -10.25 -9.10 3.91
N GLN A 264 -10.16 -7.97 3.19
CA GLN A 264 -10.29 -7.89 1.73
C GLN A 264 -9.32 -6.85 1.18
N VAL A 265 -8.55 -7.21 0.16
CA VAL A 265 -7.77 -6.27 -0.64
C VAL A 265 -8.74 -5.37 -1.41
N ILE A 266 -8.66 -4.08 -1.18
CA ILE A 266 -9.53 -3.05 -1.78
C ILE A 266 -8.80 -2.21 -2.86
N GLU A 267 -7.45 -2.19 -2.83
CA GLU A 267 -6.58 -1.62 -3.86
C GLU A 267 -5.40 -2.56 -4.10
N GLY A 268 -4.91 -2.70 -5.33
CA GLY A 268 -3.76 -3.52 -5.67
C GLY A 268 -4.11 -4.98 -5.99
N LEU A 269 -5.29 -5.27 -6.54
CA LEU A 269 -5.63 -6.62 -7.03
C LEU A 269 -4.70 -7.09 -8.16
N ASP A 270 -4.20 -6.18 -8.97
CA ASP A 270 -3.18 -6.42 -10.01
C ASP A 270 -1.83 -6.85 -9.44
N VAL A 271 -1.50 -6.42 -8.23
CA VAL A 271 -0.29 -6.86 -7.50
C VAL A 271 -0.41 -8.34 -7.13
N ILE A 272 -1.62 -8.82 -6.77
CA ILE A 272 -1.87 -10.24 -6.53
C ILE A 272 -1.56 -11.04 -7.80
N ASP A 273 -2.07 -10.62 -8.96
CA ASP A 273 -1.85 -11.28 -10.26
C ASP A 273 -0.36 -11.31 -10.62
N ALA A 274 0.34 -10.20 -10.38
CA ALA A 274 1.78 -10.09 -10.64
C ALA A 274 2.58 -11.09 -9.79
N ILE A 275 2.33 -11.17 -8.48
CA ILE A 275 2.99 -12.12 -7.58
C ILE A 275 2.60 -13.56 -7.93
N ALA A 276 1.32 -13.84 -8.19
CA ALA A 276 0.82 -15.15 -8.54
C ALA A 276 1.45 -15.72 -9.83
N SER A 277 1.88 -14.82 -10.72
CA SER A 277 2.52 -15.17 -12.00
C SER A 277 4.02 -15.43 -11.90
N THR A 278 4.63 -15.26 -10.72
CA THR A 278 6.09 -15.49 -10.55
C THR A 278 6.42 -16.97 -10.69
N PRO A 279 7.59 -17.31 -11.28
CA PRO A 279 8.05 -18.69 -11.32
C PRO A 279 8.29 -19.24 -9.91
N THR A 280 7.79 -20.44 -9.64
CA THR A 280 7.95 -21.14 -8.36
C THR A 280 8.77 -22.41 -8.50
N ASN A 281 9.31 -22.90 -7.39
CA ASN A 281 9.97 -24.21 -7.30
C ASN A 281 8.92 -25.34 -7.09
N ARG A 282 9.38 -26.60 -6.90
CA ARG A 282 8.49 -27.75 -6.68
C ARG A 282 7.68 -27.68 -5.37
N GLY A 283 8.04 -26.83 -4.44
CA GLY A 283 7.35 -26.58 -3.17
C GLY A 283 6.46 -25.33 -3.20
N ASP A 284 6.14 -24.82 -4.38
CA ASP A 284 5.36 -23.61 -4.60
C ASP A 284 6.01 -22.30 -4.05
N ARG A 285 7.29 -22.34 -3.61
CA ARG A 285 8.02 -21.13 -3.22
C ARG A 285 8.46 -20.37 -4.46
N PRO A 286 8.26 -19.05 -4.54
CA PRO A 286 8.84 -18.20 -5.58
C PRO A 286 10.36 -18.44 -5.73
N GLN A 287 10.87 -18.51 -6.96
CA GLN A 287 12.30 -18.68 -7.22
C GLN A 287 13.10 -17.43 -6.81
N GLU A 288 12.51 -16.26 -6.97
CA GLU A 288 12.96 -15.01 -6.41
C GLU A 288 12.04 -14.68 -5.23
N ASP A 289 12.63 -14.43 -4.06
CA ASP A 289 11.88 -14.21 -2.83
C ASP A 289 11.01 -12.95 -2.94
N VAL A 290 9.73 -13.06 -2.63
CA VAL A 290 8.78 -11.94 -2.56
C VAL A 290 8.61 -11.55 -1.10
N SER A 291 9.23 -10.44 -0.72
CA SER A 291 9.18 -9.94 0.65
C SER A 291 7.99 -9.01 0.89
N MET A 292 7.57 -8.90 2.15
CA MET A 292 6.50 -7.99 2.55
C MET A 292 6.92 -7.05 3.68
N LYS A 293 6.28 -5.88 3.71
CA LYS A 293 6.21 -4.99 4.86
C LYS A 293 4.74 -4.66 5.10
N VAL A 294 4.28 -4.72 6.35
CA VAL A 294 2.88 -4.47 6.71
C VAL A 294 2.79 -3.26 7.62
N THR A 295 2.01 -2.25 7.21
CA THR A 295 1.80 -1.00 7.94
C THR A 295 0.32 -0.82 8.25
N VAL A 296 -0.02 -0.55 9.50
CA VAL A 296 -1.40 -0.19 9.90
C VAL A 296 -1.65 1.27 9.53
N ILE A 297 -2.79 1.53 8.87
CA ILE A 297 -3.22 2.88 8.51
C ILE A 297 -4.07 3.44 9.65
N LYS A 298 -3.64 4.55 10.23
CA LYS A 298 -4.27 5.19 11.40
C LYS A 298 -4.73 6.59 11.08
#